data_b1e289e5b9e691711b03ce52c7dd6fce
#
_entry.id   b1e289e5b9e691711b03ce52c7dd6fce
#
_cell.length_a   1.000
_cell.length_b   1.000
_cell.length_c   1.000
_cell.angle_alpha   90.00
_cell.angle_beta   90.00
_cell.angle_gamma   90.00
#
_symmetry.space_group_name_H-M   'P 1'
#
loop_
_entity.id
_entity.type
_entity.pdbx_description
1 polymer ?
#
loop_
_entity_poly.entity_id
_entity_poly.type
_entity_poly.pdbx_seq_one_letter_code
_entity_poly.pdbx_strand_id
1 'polypeptide(L)'
;MERQEGGVGIAPTAPTVFMPMKSDSPKSRVEFWDGVRAEIPHFLHFIENYEIPEDLRESRFGVKAYQHPELVEILKEMTHENRLMALMEIIVIPENGSWKGTLEELETALFEDSTFKRQIEKLLYYPTALLTYIRRLQKSMPERVKHFKSNGKHMWELK
;
A
#
# COMPACT_ATOMS: atom_id res chain seq x y z
N MET A 1 16.41 -16.88 45.22
CA MET A 1 16.38 -15.85 44.16
C MET A 1 16.53 -16.59 42.85
N GLU A 2 15.41 -17.17 42.39
CA GLU A 2 15.34 -18.05 41.20
C GLU A 2 15.06 -17.17 39.97
N ARG A 3 15.90 -17.30 38.95
CA ARG A 3 15.66 -16.69 37.63
C ARG A 3 14.73 -17.61 36.86
N GLN A 4 13.55 -17.14 36.56
CA GLN A 4 12.69 -17.75 35.56
C GLN A 4 13.26 -17.44 34.17
N GLU A 5 13.74 -18.49 33.51
CA GLU A 5 14.06 -18.43 32.08
C GLU A 5 12.75 -18.41 31.29
N GLY A 6 12.48 -17.28 30.67
CA GLY A 6 11.36 -17.14 29.72
C GLY A 6 11.63 -17.94 28.46
N GLY A 7 10.97 -19.07 28.32
CA GLY A 7 10.95 -19.83 27.07
C GLY A 7 10.36 -19.00 25.95
N VAL A 8 11.18 -18.63 24.97
CA VAL A 8 10.74 -18.07 23.70
C VAL A 8 10.01 -19.18 22.96
N GLY A 9 8.70 -19.14 22.96
CA GLY A 9 7.87 -20.03 22.17
C GLY A 9 8.20 -19.81 20.69
N ILE A 10 8.92 -20.78 20.11
CA ILE A 10 9.14 -20.85 18.67
C ILE A 10 7.76 -21.10 18.04
N ALA A 11 7.23 -20.09 17.36
CA ALA A 11 6.04 -20.28 16.55
C ALA A 11 6.28 -21.45 15.60
N PRO A 12 5.30 -22.36 15.41
CA PRO A 12 5.46 -23.46 14.49
C PRO A 12 5.76 -22.91 13.11
N THR A 13 6.96 -23.14 12.63
CA THR A 13 7.37 -22.77 11.28
C THR A 13 6.44 -23.54 10.34
N ALA A 14 5.55 -22.84 9.65
CA ALA A 14 4.75 -23.44 8.61
C ALA A 14 5.70 -24.17 7.66
N PRO A 15 5.41 -25.43 7.30
CA PRO A 15 6.24 -26.13 6.36
C PRO A 15 6.30 -25.29 5.08
N THR A 16 7.48 -24.76 4.80
CA THR A 16 7.72 -24.04 3.57
C THR A 16 7.70 -25.07 2.46
N VAL A 17 6.52 -25.34 1.94
CA VAL A 17 6.36 -26.10 0.69
C VAL A 17 6.77 -25.15 -0.44
N PHE A 18 8.02 -24.75 -0.40
CA PHE A 18 8.64 -24.10 -1.54
C PHE A 18 9.22 -25.22 -2.37
N MET A 19 8.45 -25.71 -3.34
CA MET A 19 9.03 -26.47 -4.42
C MET A 19 9.96 -25.51 -5.18
N PRO A 20 11.28 -25.64 -5.10
CA PRO A 20 12.15 -24.92 -5.99
C PRO A 20 11.89 -25.47 -7.40
N MET A 21 11.25 -24.69 -8.25
CA MET A 21 11.18 -24.96 -9.68
C MET A 21 12.59 -24.77 -10.29
N LYS A 22 13.52 -25.63 -9.91
CA LYS A 22 14.70 -25.93 -10.70
C LYS A 22 14.39 -27.19 -11.48
N SER A 23 13.69 -27.05 -12.59
CA SER A 23 13.51 -28.13 -13.53
C SER A 23 14.67 -28.15 -14.51
N ASP A 24 15.70 -28.89 -14.20
CA ASP A 24 16.65 -29.32 -15.21
C ASP A 24 16.14 -30.55 -15.99
N SER A 25 14.93 -31.00 -15.72
CA SER A 25 14.21 -31.95 -16.56
C SER A 25 12.72 -31.71 -16.46
N PRO A 26 11.99 -31.67 -17.58
CA PRO A 26 10.55 -31.55 -17.55
C PRO A 26 9.96 -32.82 -16.96
N LYS A 27 9.58 -32.77 -15.67
CA LYS A 27 8.70 -33.80 -15.13
C LYS A 27 7.48 -33.84 -16.02
N SER A 28 7.04 -35.06 -16.39
CA SER A 28 5.84 -35.16 -17.17
C SER A 28 4.68 -34.48 -16.40
N ARG A 29 3.74 -33.88 -17.13
CA ARG A 29 2.56 -33.25 -16.52
C ARG A 29 1.82 -34.18 -15.57
N VAL A 30 1.87 -35.48 -15.87
CA VAL A 30 1.26 -36.54 -15.06
C VAL A 30 1.99 -36.71 -13.73
N GLU A 31 3.31 -36.81 -13.73
CA GLU A 31 4.12 -36.94 -12.50
C GLU A 31 3.95 -35.70 -11.58
N PHE A 32 3.83 -34.50 -12.15
CA PHE A 32 3.56 -33.32 -11.37
C PHE A 32 2.21 -33.39 -10.65
N TRP A 33 1.14 -33.75 -11.37
CA TRP A 33 -0.19 -33.86 -10.78
C TRP A 33 -0.34 -35.04 -9.82
N ASP A 34 0.34 -36.14 -10.04
CA ASP A 34 0.37 -37.24 -9.11
C ASP A 34 1.09 -36.88 -7.81
N GLY A 35 2.18 -36.09 -7.90
CA GLY A 35 2.84 -35.52 -6.73
C GLY A 35 1.90 -34.60 -5.94
N VAL A 36 1.22 -33.68 -6.61
CA VAL A 36 0.23 -32.77 -5.96
C VAL A 36 -0.88 -33.55 -5.27
N ARG A 37 -1.43 -34.60 -5.93
CA ARG A 37 -2.48 -35.45 -5.34
C ARG A 37 -2.00 -36.19 -4.11
N ALA A 38 -0.77 -36.65 -4.11
CA ALA A 38 -0.18 -37.37 -2.97
C ALA A 38 0.00 -36.44 -1.74
N GLU A 39 0.17 -35.13 -1.96
CA GLU A 39 0.32 -34.14 -0.87
C GLU A 39 -1.01 -33.69 -0.28
N ILE A 40 -2.13 -33.79 -1.00
CA ILE A 40 -3.45 -33.34 -0.53
C ILE A 40 -3.84 -33.88 0.84
N PRO A 41 -3.70 -35.19 1.16
CA PRO A 41 -4.05 -35.73 2.48
C PRO A 41 -3.23 -35.10 3.61
N HIS A 42 -1.96 -34.83 3.39
CA HIS A 42 -1.08 -34.17 4.37
C HIS A 42 -1.48 -32.73 4.60
N PHE A 43 -1.83 -32.01 3.52
CA PHE A 43 -2.32 -30.67 3.60
C PHE A 43 -3.68 -30.55 4.32
N LEU A 44 -4.60 -31.50 4.05
CA LEU A 44 -5.89 -31.53 4.75
C LEU A 44 -5.68 -31.79 6.24
N HIS A 45 -4.82 -32.75 6.60
CA HIS A 45 -4.49 -33.02 7.99
C HIS A 45 -3.88 -31.80 8.69
N PHE A 46 -3.01 -31.06 8.00
CA PHE A 46 -2.46 -29.80 8.52
C PHE A 46 -3.55 -28.77 8.79
N ILE A 47 -4.48 -28.56 7.83
CA ILE A 47 -5.58 -27.60 7.98
C ILE A 47 -6.53 -27.97 9.11
N GLU A 48 -6.91 -29.26 9.23
CA GLU A 48 -7.80 -29.75 10.27
C GLU A 48 -7.25 -29.52 11.70
N ASN A 49 -5.93 -29.58 11.84
CA ASN A 49 -5.26 -29.41 13.13
C ASN A 49 -4.66 -28.00 13.31
N TYR A 50 -4.85 -27.08 12.33
CA TYR A 50 -4.32 -25.73 12.44
C TYR A 50 -5.17 -24.87 13.33
N GLU A 51 -4.61 -24.42 14.43
CA GLU A 51 -5.24 -23.46 15.31
C GLU A 51 -4.93 -22.03 14.84
N ILE A 52 -5.98 -21.29 14.49
CA ILE A 52 -5.85 -19.89 14.10
C ILE A 52 -5.51 -19.07 15.34
N PRO A 53 -4.37 -18.35 15.37
CA PRO A 53 -4.02 -17.46 16.48
C PRO A 53 -5.12 -16.45 16.78
N GLU A 54 -5.33 -16.13 18.04
CA GLU A 54 -6.43 -15.25 18.48
C GLU A 54 -6.36 -13.84 17.87
N ASP A 55 -5.16 -13.30 17.71
CA ASP A 55 -4.90 -12.00 17.09
C ASP A 55 -5.28 -11.95 15.59
N LEU A 56 -5.34 -13.12 14.93
CA LEU A 56 -5.75 -13.26 13.54
C LEU A 56 -7.24 -13.60 13.38
N ARG A 57 -7.98 -13.82 14.47
CA ARG A 57 -9.42 -14.11 14.41
C ARG A 57 -10.23 -12.84 14.19
N GLU A 58 -11.26 -12.94 13.38
CA GLU A 58 -12.25 -11.90 13.14
C GLU A 58 -13.66 -12.46 13.21
N SER A 59 -14.57 -11.73 13.87
CA SER A 59 -15.94 -12.20 14.11
C SER A 59 -16.79 -12.40 12.85
N ARG A 60 -16.52 -11.63 11.79
CA ARG A 60 -17.32 -11.65 10.57
C ARG A 60 -16.91 -12.72 9.56
N PHE A 61 -15.61 -12.95 9.40
CA PHE A 61 -15.05 -13.84 8.37
C PHE A 61 -14.17 -14.96 8.95
N GLY A 62 -14.11 -15.08 10.27
CA GLY A 62 -13.29 -16.08 10.96
C GLY A 62 -11.81 -15.72 11.05
N VAL A 63 -11.25 -15.10 10.02
CA VAL A 63 -9.83 -14.71 9.97
C VAL A 63 -9.68 -13.30 9.42
N LYS A 64 -8.80 -12.51 10.02
CA LYS A 64 -8.41 -11.20 9.47
C LYS A 64 -7.70 -11.37 8.14
N ALA A 65 -8.05 -10.53 7.17
CA ALA A 65 -7.34 -10.49 5.90
C ALA A 65 -5.86 -10.14 6.13
N TYR A 66 -4.96 -11.02 5.73
CA TYR A 66 -3.53 -10.73 5.80
C TYR A 66 -3.16 -9.68 4.76
N GLN A 67 -2.56 -8.61 5.23
CA GLN A 67 -1.97 -7.58 4.39
C GLN A 67 -0.48 -7.48 4.75
N HIS A 68 0.38 -7.81 3.80
CA HIS A 68 1.82 -7.64 4.01
C HIS A 68 2.13 -6.14 4.16
N PRO A 69 2.72 -5.69 5.27
CA PRO A 69 2.91 -4.26 5.53
C PRO A 69 3.65 -3.54 4.40
N GLU A 70 4.75 -4.12 3.90
CA GLU A 70 5.53 -3.55 2.79
C GLU A 70 4.72 -3.45 1.49
N LEU A 71 3.88 -4.45 1.18
CA LEU A 71 3.03 -4.39 -0.01
C LEU A 71 1.96 -3.31 0.11
N VAL A 72 1.39 -3.13 1.31
CA VAL A 72 0.42 -2.06 1.57
C VAL A 72 1.08 -0.68 1.40
N GLU A 73 2.33 -0.53 1.87
CA GLU A 73 3.09 0.70 1.76
C GLU A 73 3.43 1.02 0.30
N ILE A 74 3.94 0.05 -0.46
CA ILE A 74 4.19 0.19 -1.91
C ILE A 74 2.90 0.54 -2.67
N LEU A 75 1.78 -0.14 -2.35
CA LEU A 75 0.49 0.16 -2.99
C LEU A 75 0.00 1.58 -2.66
N LYS A 76 0.21 2.05 -1.44
CA LYS A 76 -0.10 3.45 -1.08
C LYS A 76 0.74 4.44 -1.87
N GLU A 77 2.05 4.21 -2.01
CA GLU A 77 2.95 5.06 -2.79
C GLU A 77 2.58 5.10 -4.27
N MET A 78 2.01 4.02 -4.80
CA MET A 78 1.58 3.93 -6.20
C MET A 78 0.25 4.64 -6.48
N THR A 79 -0.46 5.13 -5.47
CA THR A 79 -1.74 5.83 -5.71
C THR A 79 -1.53 7.16 -6.44
N HIS A 80 -2.52 7.57 -7.22
CA HIS A 80 -2.48 8.84 -7.95
C HIS A 80 -2.33 10.04 -7.02
N GLU A 81 -2.96 9.96 -5.84
CA GLU A 81 -2.89 10.99 -4.81
C GLU A 81 -1.46 11.17 -4.27
N ASN A 82 -0.79 10.08 -3.95
CA ASN A 82 0.57 10.14 -3.41
C ASN A 82 1.59 10.57 -4.47
N ARG A 83 1.40 10.14 -5.73
CA ARG A 83 2.20 10.66 -6.85
C ARG A 83 2.00 12.16 -7.05
N LEU A 84 0.76 12.65 -6.93
CA LEU A 84 0.49 14.08 -6.97
C LEU A 84 1.19 14.81 -5.83
N MET A 85 1.13 14.27 -4.62
CA MET A 85 1.81 14.87 -3.46
C MET A 85 3.32 14.98 -3.68
N ALA A 86 3.96 13.91 -4.17
CA ALA A 86 5.39 13.92 -4.48
C ALA A 86 5.74 14.97 -5.56
N LEU A 87 4.90 15.13 -6.59
CA LEU A 87 5.10 16.19 -7.59
C LEU A 87 4.92 17.59 -7.00
N MET A 88 3.93 17.79 -6.13
CA MET A 88 3.75 19.07 -5.42
C MET A 88 4.93 19.42 -4.51
N GLU A 89 5.52 18.42 -3.84
CA GLU A 89 6.74 18.61 -3.03
C GLU A 89 7.93 19.08 -3.85
N ILE A 90 8.08 18.56 -5.05
CA ILE A 90 9.22 18.89 -5.91
C ILE A 90 9.01 20.25 -6.60
N ILE A 91 7.79 20.54 -7.07
CA ILE A 91 7.53 21.67 -7.98
C ILE A 91 7.04 22.90 -7.22
N VAL A 92 6.16 22.71 -6.23
CA VAL A 92 5.35 23.79 -5.67
C VAL A 92 5.73 24.14 -4.22
N ILE A 93 6.07 23.13 -3.42
CA ILE A 93 6.39 23.32 -2.01
C ILE A 93 7.87 23.66 -1.88
N PRO A 94 8.24 24.86 -1.39
CA PRO A 94 9.65 25.19 -1.17
C PRO A 94 10.26 24.32 -0.08
N GLU A 95 11.57 24.09 -0.16
CA GLU A 95 12.31 23.40 0.90
C GLU A 95 12.05 24.06 2.27
N ASN A 96 11.56 23.26 3.25
CA ASN A 96 11.21 23.71 4.59
C ASN A 96 10.10 24.78 4.67
N GLY A 97 9.24 24.86 3.66
CA GLY A 97 8.18 25.84 3.58
C GLY A 97 6.76 25.27 3.48
N SER A 98 5.84 26.15 3.21
CA SER A 98 4.46 25.79 2.87
C SER A 98 4.02 26.62 1.67
N TRP A 99 3.18 26.02 0.83
CA TRP A 99 2.52 26.72 -0.26
C TRP A 99 1.07 27.02 0.13
N LYS A 100 0.56 28.21 -0.28
CA LYS A 100 -0.83 28.61 -0.09
C LYS A 100 -1.37 29.24 -1.35
N GLY A 101 -2.52 28.77 -1.80
CA GLY A 101 -3.15 29.31 -3.00
C GLY A 101 -4.50 28.67 -3.30
N THR A 102 -5.09 29.08 -4.40
CA THR A 102 -6.30 28.49 -4.97
C THR A 102 -5.95 27.24 -5.78
N LEU A 103 -6.97 26.45 -6.13
CA LEU A 103 -6.77 25.27 -6.96
C LEU A 103 -6.25 25.63 -8.37
N GLU A 104 -6.71 26.75 -8.92
CA GLU A 104 -6.27 27.26 -10.23
C GLU A 104 -4.80 27.69 -10.21
N GLU A 105 -4.36 28.35 -9.13
CA GLU A 105 -2.96 28.73 -8.94
C GLU A 105 -2.07 27.47 -8.78
N LEU A 106 -2.55 26.46 -8.08
CA LEU A 106 -1.85 25.19 -7.95
C LEU A 106 -1.71 24.48 -9.31
N GLU A 107 -2.80 24.42 -10.06
CA GLU A 107 -2.79 23.80 -11.39
C GLU A 107 -1.82 24.52 -12.32
N THR A 108 -1.85 25.86 -12.34
CA THR A 108 -0.92 26.68 -13.12
C THR A 108 0.53 26.40 -12.74
N ALA A 109 0.86 26.40 -11.45
CA ALA A 109 2.21 26.13 -10.97
C ALA A 109 2.71 24.73 -11.36
N LEU A 110 1.84 23.74 -11.29
CA LEU A 110 2.18 22.38 -11.71
C LEU A 110 2.48 22.26 -13.21
N PHE A 111 1.73 22.99 -14.06
CA PHE A 111 1.91 22.94 -15.51
C PHE A 111 3.01 23.87 -16.05
N GLU A 112 3.49 24.83 -15.27
CA GLU A 112 4.64 25.69 -15.62
C GLU A 112 5.95 24.91 -15.66
N ASP A 113 6.10 23.85 -14.86
CA ASP A 113 7.28 23.01 -14.89
C ASP A 113 7.30 22.08 -16.12
N SER A 114 8.20 22.38 -17.04
CA SER A 114 8.35 21.59 -18.27
C SER A 114 8.88 20.18 -18.05
N THR A 115 9.62 19.95 -16.97
CA THR A 115 10.28 18.66 -16.66
C THR A 115 9.26 17.58 -16.34
N PHE A 116 8.24 17.93 -15.56
CA PHE A 116 7.23 16.97 -15.10
C PHE A 116 5.90 17.07 -15.86
N LYS A 117 5.77 17.97 -16.82
CA LYS A 117 4.53 18.24 -17.58
C LYS A 117 3.85 16.97 -18.08
N ARG A 118 4.60 16.07 -18.73
CA ARG A 118 4.03 14.80 -19.24
C ARG A 118 3.51 13.88 -18.16
N GLN A 119 4.10 13.90 -16.95
CA GLN A 119 3.64 13.09 -15.82
C GLN A 119 2.36 13.69 -15.24
N ILE A 120 2.30 15.02 -15.13
CA ILE A 120 1.14 15.77 -14.64
C ILE A 120 -0.05 15.57 -15.59
N GLU A 121 0.13 15.68 -16.91
CA GLU A 121 -0.92 15.42 -17.90
C GLU A 121 -1.50 14.00 -17.80
N LYS A 122 -0.65 12.99 -17.59
CA LYS A 122 -1.11 11.61 -17.38
C LYS A 122 -1.84 11.41 -16.06
N LEU A 123 -1.45 12.13 -15.03
CA LEU A 123 -2.04 12.05 -13.71
C LEU A 123 -3.38 12.78 -13.66
N LEU A 124 -3.43 13.98 -14.23
CA LEU A 124 -4.60 14.86 -14.25
C LEU A 124 -5.39 14.72 -15.57
N TYR A 125 -5.71 13.49 -15.97
CA TYR A 125 -6.32 13.19 -17.26
C TYR A 125 -7.79 13.58 -17.40
N TYR A 126 -8.46 14.04 -16.33
CA TYR A 126 -9.83 14.55 -16.36
C TYR A 126 -9.96 15.88 -15.58
N PRO A 127 -10.92 16.75 -15.95
CA PRO A 127 -10.96 18.14 -15.47
C PRO A 127 -11.03 18.33 -13.95
N THR A 128 -11.58 17.38 -13.22
CA THR A 128 -11.73 17.46 -11.76
C THR A 128 -10.71 16.58 -11.01
N ALA A 129 -9.70 16.06 -11.71
CA ALA A 129 -8.71 15.14 -11.12
C ALA A 129 -7.97 15.80 -9.93
N LEU A 130 -7.46 17.00 -10.13
CA LEU A 130 -6.72 17.75 -9.12
C LEU A 130 -7.57 17.95 -7.85
N LEU A 131 -8.81 18.42 -7.99
CA LEU A 131 -9.72 18.61 -6.86
C LEU A 131 -10.03 17.31 -6.15
N THR A 132 -10.21 16.22 -6.91
CA THR A 132 -10.52 14.91 -6.35
C THR A 132 -9.35 14.37 -5.54
N TYR A 133 -8.14 14.46 -6.09
CA TYR A 133 -6.94 13.94 -5.42
C TYR A 133 -6.55 14.78 -4.20
N ILE A 134 -6.62 16.11 -4.28
CA ILE A 134 -6.29 16.97 -3.13
C ILE A 134 -7.28 16.79 -1.97
N ARG A 135 -8.56 16.55 -2.25
CA ARG A 135 -9.55 16.21 -1.21
C ARG A 135 -9.28 14.86 -0.55
N ARG A 136 -8.79 13.88 -1.31
CA ARG A 136 -8.41 12.58 -0.76
C ARG A 136 -7.13 12.70 0.07
N LEU A 137 -6.15 13.48 -0.39
CA LEU A 137 -4.96 13.82 0.38
C LEU A 137 -5.31 14.54 1.68
N GLN A 138 -6.22 15.49 1.67
CA GLN A 138 -6.70 16.15 2.88
C GLN A 138 -7.28 15.18 3.90
N LYS A 139 -8.00 14.14 3.45
CA LYS A 139 -8.56 13.11 4.34
C LYS A 139 -7.49 12.16 4.89
N SER A 140 -6.51 11.79 4.07
CA SER A 140 -5.45 10.86 4.46
C SER A 140 -4.30 11.52 5.21
N MET A 141 -4.00 12.79 4.90
CA MET A 141 -2.89 13.57 5.47
C MET A 141 -3.36 14.99 5.89
N PRO A 142 -4.26 15.11 6.90
CA PRO A 142 -4.84 16.41 7.31
C PRO A 142 -3.80 17.38 7.89
N GLU A 143 -2.67 16.86 8.36
CA GLU A 143 -1.56 17.69 8.85
C GLU A 143 -0.83 18.43 7.71
N ARG A 144 -0.77 17.79 6.53
CA ARG A 144 -0.02 18.27 5.38
C ARG A 144 -0.88 19.05 4.39
N VAL A 145 -2.15 18.70 4.24
CA VAL A 145 -3.07 19.31 3.28
C VAL A 145 -4.26 19.90 4.02
N LYS A 146 -4.37 21.23 4.03
CA LYS A 146 -5.45 21.95 4.69
C LYS A 146 -6.27 22.77 3.68
N HIS A 147 -7.58 22.78 3.88
CA HIS A 147 -8.51 23.62 3.12
C HIS A 147 -9.14 24.67 4.03
N PHE A 148 -9.16 25.91 3.58
CA PHE A 148 -9.79 27.02 4.31
C PHE A 148 -10.41 28.03 3.34
N LYS A 149 -11.22 28.93 3.86
CA LYS A 149 -11.77 30.05 3.08
C LYS A 149 -11.06 31.34 3.50
N SER A 150 -10.63 32.12 2.50
CA SER A 150 -10.08 33.44 2.69
C SER A 150 -10.65 34.39 1.63
N ASN A 151 -11.19 35.54 2.05
CA ASN A 151 -11.79 36.54 1.16
C ASN A 151 -12.83 35.96 0.17
N GLY A 152 -13.64 35.00 0.64
CA GLY A 152 -14.66 34.36 -0.19
C GLY A 152 -14.13 33.26 -1.14
N LYS A 153 -12.81 33.09 -1.27
CA LYS A 153 -12.16 32.08 -2.11
C LYS A 153 -11.80 30.83 -1.31
N HIS A 154 -11.87 29.69 -1.98
CA HIS A 154 -11.39 28.42 -1.45
C HIS A 154 -9.87 28.32 -1.60
N MET A 155 -9.16 28.23 -0.50
CA MET A 155 -7.72 28.21 -0.42
C MET A 155 -7.22 26.88 0.11
N TRP A 156 -6.06 26.48 -0.33
CA TRP A 156 -5.36 25.27 0.11
C TRP A 156 -4.00 25.64 0.68
N GLU A 157 -3.61 24.97 1.75
CA GLU A 157 -2.28 25.02 2.33
C GLU A 157 -1.65 23.65 2.23
N LEU A 158 -0.46 23.59 1.65
CA LEU A 158 0.36 22.39 1.48
C LEU A 158 1.66 22.55 2.26
N LYS A 159 2.09 21.48 2.95
CA LYS A 159 3.31 21.44 3.78
C LYS A 159 4.13 20.21 3.45
#